data_7a13a1945a00fa2b2626358b3278f50b
#
_entry.id   7a13a1945a00fa2b2626358b3278f50b
#
_cell.length_a   1.000
_cell.length_b   1.000
_cell.length_c   1.000
_cell.angle_alpha   90.00
_cell.angle_beta   90.00
_cell.angle_gamma   90.00
#
_symmetry.space_group_name_H-M   'P 1'
#
loop_
_entity.id
_entity.type
_entity.pdbx_description
1 polymer ?
#
loop_
_entity_poly.entity_id
_entity_poly.type
_entity_poly.pdbx_seq_one_letter_code
_entity_poly.pdbx_strand_id
1 'polypeptide(L)'
;GVKEVTLKGGLVENYLNNLAKMMAAMGFTSTPARKQRLGRLMKRLLPLFPSNKERSLSGARVDLTGTLEGKRVRITYATVDHMKRLTGIPLGIGAWMMAQGKIKRLGVYGPEADDAVDPDEFLAELARREVKVERTESVL
;
A
#
# COMPACT_ATOMS: atom_id res chain seq x y z
N GLY A 1 -12.72 -15.50 13.84
CA GLY A 1 -11.51 -14.67 13.91
C GLY A 1 -10.70 -14.70 12.63
N VAL A 2 -9.84 -13.72 12.42
CA VAL A 2 -8.95 -13.61 11.26
C VAL A 2 -7.85 -14.66 11.36
N LYS A 3 -7.62 -15.42 10.29
CA LYS A 3 -6.57 -16.46 10.21
C LYS A 3 -5.39 -16.01 9.35
N GLU A 4 -5.64 -15.21 8.33
CA GLU A 4 -4.63 -14.78 7.39
C GLU A 4 -4.91 -13.37 6.89
N VAL A 5 -3.86 -12.56 6.79
CA VAL A 5 -3.88 -11.22 6.19
C VAL A 5 -2.84 -11.18 5.09
N THR A 6 -3.26 -10.89 3.87
CA THR A 6 -2.35 -10.75 2.73
C THR A 6 -2.45 -9.34 2.16
N LEU A 7 -1.33 -8.62 2.16
CA LEU A 7 -1.20 -7.30 1.53
C LEU A 7 -0.55 -7.44 0.15
N LYS A 8 -1.20 -6.89 -0.86
CA LYS A 8 -0.69 -6.83 -2.23
C LYS A 8 -0.68 -5.39 -2.71
N GLY A 9 0.44 -4.98 -3.26
CA GLY A 9 0.60 -3.68 -3.90
C GLY A 9 1.28 -3.85 -5.25
N GLY A 10 0.99 -2.99 -6.19
CA GLY A 10 1.59 -3.05 -7.52
C GLY A 10 1.51 -1.72 -8.25
N LEU A 11 2.43 -1.53 -9.18
CA LEU A 11 2.41 -0.47 -10.18
C LEU A 11 1.69 -0.99 -11.42
N VAL A 12 0.96 -0.13 -12.09
CA VAL A 12 0.25 -0.47 -13.35
C VAL A 12 1.24 -0.80 -14.48
N GLU A 13 2.47 -0.31 -14.39
CA GLU A 13 3.50 -0.53 -15.38
C GLU A 13 4.15 -1.92 -15.24
N ASN A 14 3.49 -2.94 -15.80
CA ASN A 14 3.92 -4.34 -15.74
C ASN A 14 5.34 -4.57 -16.29
N TYR A 15 5.80 -3.78 -17.28
CA TYR A 15 7.13 -3.93 -17.84
C TYR A 15 8.24 -3.63 -16.85
N LEU A 16 8.07 -2.64 -15.95
CA LEU A 16 9.04 -2.35 -14.89
C LEU A 16 9.10 -3.47 -13.86
N ASN A 17 7.96 -4.03 -13.52
CA ASN A 17 7.88 -5.18 -12.61
C ASN A 17 8.58 -6.41 -13.20
N ASN A 18 8.38 -6.69 -14.48
CA ASN A 18 9.01 -7.80 -15.17
C ASN A 18 10.53 -7.59 -15.31
N LEU A 19 10.94 -6.37 -15.64
CA LEU A 19 12.35 -6.01 -15.69
C LEU A 19 13.02 -6.18 -14.31
N ALA A 20 12.38 -5.72 -13.24
CA ALA A 20 12.89 -5.87 -11.88
C ALA A 20 13.02 -7.35 -11.47
N LYS A 21 12.02 -8.19 -11.80
CA LYS A 21 12.08 -9.64 -11.56
C LYS A 21 13.22 -10.30 -12.34
N MET A 22 13.39 -9.97 -13.62
CA MET A 22 14.48 -10.48 -14.45
C MET A 22 15.84 -10.10 -13.89
N MET A 23 16.02 -8.85 -13.48
CA MET A 23 17.27 -8.36 -12.89
C MET A 23 17.55 -9.04 -11.53
N ALA A 24 16.53 -9.30 -10.73
CA ALA A 24 16.66 -10.05 -9.48
C ALA A 24 17.08 -11.51 -9.75
N ALA A 25 16.47 -12.17 -10.72
CA ALA A 25 16.81 -13.53 -11.12
C ALA A 25 18.26 -13.66 -11.65
N MET A 26 18.75 -12.65 -12.36
CA MET A 26 20.15 -12.56 -12.81
C MET A 26 21.15 -12.19 -11.71
N GLY A 27 20.71 -12.03 -10.46
CA GLY A 27 21.59 -11.74 -9.31
C GLY A 27 22.08 -10.29 -9.21
N PHE A 28 21.53 -9.35 -9.99
CA PHE A 28 21.91 -7.92 -9.89
C PHE A 28 21.52 -7.29 -8.55
N THR A 29 20.65 -7.93 -7.79
CA THR A 29 20.19 -7.49 -6.47
C THR A 29 20.71 -8.33 -5.31
N SER A 30 21.65 -9.26 -5.56
CA SER A 30 22.11 -10.23 -4.57
C SER A 30 22.99 -9.63 -3.45
N THR A 31 23.63 -8.48 -3.69
CA THR A 31 24.46 -7.80 -2.68
C THR A 31 24.11 -6.33 -2.55
N PRO A 32 24.33 -5.68 -1.37
CA PRO A 32 24.09 -4.25 -1.20
C PRO A 32 24.83 -3.37 -2.21
N ALA A 33 26.08 -3.72 -2.52
CA ALA A 33 26.90 -3.00 -3.49
C ALA A 33 26.31 -3.07 -4.92
N ARG A 34 25.80 -4.25 -5.33
CA ARG A 34 25.14 -4.43 -6.63
C ARG A 34 23.83 -3.64 -6.69
N LYS A 35 23.03 -3.66 -5.63
CA LYS A 35 21.81 -2.85 -5.52
C LYS A 35 22.10 -1.36 -5.70
N GLN A 36 23.14 -0.83 -5.06
CA GLN A 36 23.52 0.57 -5.20
C GLN A 36 24.02 0.93 -6.61
N ARG A 37 24.81 0.05 -7.24
CA ARG A 37 25.26 0.25 -8.64
C ARG A 37 24.07 0.25 -9.60
N LEU A 38 23.15 -0.71 -9.42
CA LEU A 38 21.93 -0.79 -10.20
C LEU A 38 21.07 0.45 -10.02
N GLY A 39 20.87 0.92 -8.79
CA GLY A 39 20.12 2.13 -8.49
C GLY A 39 20.70 3.38 -9.17
N ARG A 40 22.04 3.53 -9.16
CA ARG A 40 22.72 4.64 -9.87
C ARG A 40 22.54 4.56 -11.38
N LEU A 41 22.64 3.36 -11.96
CA LEU A 41 22.41 3.13 -13.38
C LEU A 41 20.95 3.43 -13.74
N MET A 42 19.99 2.92 -12.99
CA MET A 42 18.57 3.18 -13.19
C MET A 42 18.24 4.67 -13.08
N LYS A 43 18.80 5.39 -12.10
CA LYS A 43 18.61 6.84 -11.97
C LYS A 43 19.06 7.60 -13.22
N ARG A 44 20.10 7.13 -13.91
CA ARG A 44 20.59 7.73 -15.18
C ARG A 44 19.72 7.37 -16.38
N LEU A 45 19.19 6.15 -16.39
CA LEU A 45 18.41 5.65 -17.52
C LEU A 45 16.92 5.99 -17.41
N LEU A 46 16.39 6.18 -16.19
CA LEU A 46 14.97 6.46 -15.96
C LEU A 46 14.42 7.66 -16.79
N PRO A 47 15.16 8.77 -16.97
CA PRO A 47 14.70 9.88 -17.82
C PRO A 47 14.54 9.55 -19.31
N LEU A 48 15.18 8.46 -19.77
CA LEU A 48 15.08 7.99 -21.16
C LEU A 48 13.83 7.14 -21.43
N PHE A 49 13.17 6.67 -20.35
CA PHE A 49 11.93 5.91 -20.46
C PHE A 49 10.74 6.87 -20.39
N PRO A 50 9.83 6.84 -21.37
CA PRO A 50 8.65 7.68 -21.34
C PRO A 50 7.76 7.25 -20.15
N SER A 51 7.83 7.99 -19.06
CA SER A 51 6.89 7.84 -17.97
C SER A 51 5.65 8.69 -18.26
N ASN A 52 4.54 8.05 -18.52
CA ASN A 52 3.27 8.77 -18.65
C ASN A 52 2.81 9.16 -17.23
N LYS A 53 3.27 10.33 -16.76
CA LYS A 53 3.04 10.84 -15.40
C LYS A 53 1.54 10.96 -15.05
N GLU A 54 0.69 11.10 -16.06
CA GLU A 54 -0.76 11.20 -15.88
C GLU A 54 -1.44 9.85 -15.65
N ARG A 55 -0.80 8.74 -16.03
CA ARG A 55 -1.34 7.37 -15.89
C ARG A 55 -0.68 6.51 -14.82
N SER A 56 0.18 7.07 -13.97
CA SER A 56 0.81 6.29 -12.89
C SER A 56 -0.18 6.02 -11.75
N LEU A 57 -1.15 5.16 -12.02
CA LEU A 57 -2.03 4.60 -11.02
C LEU A 57 -1.30 3.51 -10.23
N SER A 58 -1.60 3.43 -8.97
CA SER A 58 -1.15 2.39 -8.07
C SER A 58 -2.34 1.75 -7.41
N GLY A 59 -2.26 0.46 -7.17
CA GLY A 59 -3.29 -0.28 -6.45
C GLY A 59 -2.74 -0.81 -5.14
N ALA A 60 -3.57 -0.80 -4.11
CA ALA A 60 -3.34 -1.54 -2.89
C ALA A 60 -4.54 -2.43 -2.62
N ARG A 61 -4.28 -3.66 -2.17
CA ARG A 61 -5.30 -4.64 -1.83
C ARG A 61 -4.92 -5.39 -0.58
N VAL A 62 -5.87 -5.53 0.32
CA VAL A 62 -5.76 -6.34 1.53
C VAL A 62 -6.83 -7.41 1.49
N ASP A 63 -6.41 -8.66 1.56
CA ASP A 63 -7.30 -9.82 1.67
C ASP A 63 -7.21 -10.36 3.11
N LEU A 64 -8.35 -10.41 3.78
CA LEU A 64 -8.53 -10.99 5.12
C LEU A 64 -9.30 -12.28 4.97
N THR A 65 -8.75 -13.40 5.43
CA THR A 65 -9.47 -14.67 5.47
C THR A 65 -9.64 -15.13 6.90
N GLY A 66 -10.83 -15.63 7.19
CA GLY A 66 -11.15 -16.05 8.57
C GLY A 66 -12.52 -16.70 8.68
N THR A 67 -13.02 -16.73 9.90
CA THR A 67 -14.37 -17.24 10.21
C THR A 67 -15.21 -16.10 10.78
N LEU A 68 -16.33 -15.83 10.15
CA LEU A 68 -17.35 -14.88 10.58
C LEU A 68 -18.67 -15.64 10.71
N GLU A 69 -19.29 -15.59 11.87
CA GLU A 69 -20.57 -16.29 12.16
C GLU A 69 -20.57 -17.78 11.75
N GLY A 70 -19.45 -18.47 12.01
CA GLY A 70 -19.28 -19.89 11.67
C GLY A 70 -18.96 -20.21 10.21
N LYS A 71 -19.00 -19.24 9.31
CA LYS A 71 -18.70 -19.41 7.88
C LYS A 71 -17.28 -18.94 7.56
N ARG A 72 -16.61 -19.65 6.66
CA ARG A 72 -15.33 -19.17 6.12
C ARG A 72 -15.61 -18.05 5.14
N VAL A 73 -14.99 -16.89 5.38
CA VAL A 73 -15.18 -15.70 4.55
C VAL A 73 -13.84 -15.11 4.15
N ARG A 74 -13.85 -14.44 3.00
CA ARG A 74 -12.80 -13.52 2.59
C ARG A 74 -13.39 -12.12 2.50
N ILE A 75 -12.78 -11.18 3.21
CA ILE A 75 -13.06 -9.76 3.10
C ILE A 75 -11.89 -9.12 2.39
N THR A 76 -12.17 -8.39 1.33
CA THR A 76 -11.16 -7.68 0.54
C THR A 76 -11.40 -6.20 0.62
N TYR A 77 -10.37 -5.43 0.95
CA TYR A 77 -10.31 -3.99 0.78
C TYR A 77 -9.38 -3.67 -0.37
N ALA A 78 -9.84 -2.87 -1.33
CA ALA A 78 -9.04 -2.49 -2.49
C ALA A 78 -9.20 -1.00 -2.79
N THR A 79 -8.12 -0.38 -3.25
CA THR A 79 -8.10 1.00 -3.71
C THR A 79 -7.16 1.16 -4.90
N VAL A 80 -7.51 2.05 -5.82
CA VAL A 80 -6.69 2.44 -6.96
C VAL A 80 -6.69 3.94 -7.09
N ASP A 81 -5.52 4.55 -7.03
CA ASP A 81 -5.36 6.00 -7.20
C ASP A 81 -3.89 6.31 -7.57
N HIS A 82 -3.54 7.55 -7.76
CA HIS A 82 -2.15 7.96 -7.94
C HIS A 82 -1.33 7.70 -6.68
N MET A 83 -0.12 7.16 -6.84
CA MET A 83 0.78 6.81 -5.73
C MET A 83 0.96 7.98 -4.74
N LYS A 84 1.11 9.21 -5.25
CA LYS A 84 1.25 10.41 -4.40
C LYS A 84 0.04 10.64 -3.49
N ARG A 85 -1.18 10.32 -3.97
CA ARG A 85 -2.41 10.45 -3.18
C ARG A 85 -2.52 9.31 -2.16
N LEU A 86 -2.27 8.05 -2.61
CA LEU A 86 -2.28 6.87 -1.72
C LEU A 86 -1.22 6.92 -0.63
N THR A 87 -0.18 7.72 -0.79
CA THR A 87 0.86 7.90 0.24
C THR A 87 0.61 9.16 1.07
N GLY A 88 0.36 10.29 0.42
CA GLY A 88 0.29 11.59 1.10
C GLY A 88 -1.00 11.80 1.88
N ILE A 89 -2.15 11.36 1.36
CA ILE A 89 -3.44 11.55 2.03
C ILE A 89 -3.53 10.76 3.34
N PRO A 90 -3.22 9.45 3.39
CA PRO A 90 -3.21 8.69 4.64
C PRO A 90 -2.28 9.27 5.70
N LEU A 91 -1.08 9.70 5.30
CA LEU A 91 -0.12 10.35 6.20
C LEU A 91 -0.69 11.66 6.76
N GLY A 92 -1.30 12.48 5.89
CA GLY A 92 -1.94 13.73 6.30
C GLY A 92 -3.12 13.53 7.26
N ILE A 93 -3.93 12.48 7.04
CA ILE A 93 -5.02 12.10 7.96
C ILE A 93 -4.46 11.70 9.32
N GLY A 94 -3.44 10.84 9.36
CA GLY A 94 -2.79 10.43 10.61
C GLY A 94 -2.27 11.65 11.40
N ALA A 95 -1.56 12.56 10.74
CA ALA A 95 -1.07 13.79 11.36
C ALA A 95 -2.22 14.68 11.86
N TRP A 96 -3.30 14.81 11.10
CA TRP A 96 -4.48 15.56 11.52
C TRP A 96 -5.17 14.90 12.73
N MET A 97 -5.33 13.58 12.74
CA MET A 97 -5.91 12.86 13.88
C MET A 97 -5.06 13.02 15.15
N MET A 98 -3.73 13.03 15.02
CA MET A 98 -2.83 13.34 16.13
C MET A 98 -3.04 14.77 16.63
N ALA A 99 -3.12 15.76 15.75
CA ALA A 99 -3.35 17.16 16.12
C ALA A 99 -4.71 17.37 16.82
N GLN A 100 -5.72 16.55 16.47
CA GLN A 100 -7.04 16.57 17.13
C GLN A 100 -7.08 15.76 18.45
N GLY A 101 -5.97 15.19 18.90
CA GLY A 101 -5.93 14.35 20.10
C GLY A 101 -6.67 13.03 19.99
N LYS A 102 -7.00 12.57 18.77
CA LYS A 102 -7.68 11.29 18.52
C LYS A 102 -6.74 10.11 18.63
N ILE A 103 -5.46 10.30 18.36
CA ILE A 103 -4.39 9.33 18.61
C ILE A 103 -3.68 9.75 19.89
N LYS A 104 -3.89 8.99 20.96
CA LYS A 104 -3.36 9.30 22.30
C LYS A 104 -2.10 8.52 22.64
N ARG A 105 -1.86 7.42 21.91
CA ARG A 105 -0.70 6.56 22.15
C ARG A 105 0.60 7.29 21.84
N LEU A 106 1.57 7.20 22.76
CA LEU A 106 2.90 7.77 22.62
C LEU A 106 3.91 6.68 22.21
N GLY A 107 4.94 7.06 21.44
CA GLY A 107 6.02 6.18 21.02
C GLY A 107 5.98 5.85 19.53
N VAL A 108 6.72 4.80 19.14
CA VAL A 108 6.80 4.29 17.76
C VAL A 108 6.00 3.00 17.67
N TYR A 109 4.98 2.98 16.83
CA TYR A 109 4.07 1.86 16.66
C TYR A 109 3.42 1.90 15.27
N GLY A 110 2.83 0.79 14.83
CA GLY A 110 2.01 0.75 13.62
C GLY A 110 0.60 1.29 13.86
N PRO A 111 -0.11 1.74 12.82
CA PRO A 111 -1.47 2.27 12.94
C PRO A 111 -2.48 1.22 13.45
N GLU A 112 -2.16 -0.07 13.33
CA GLU A 112 -2.94 -1.21 13.78
C GLU A 112 -2.80 -1.50 15.29
N ALA A 113 -1.94 -0.78 16.00
CA ALA A 113 -1.78 -0.98 17.43
C ALA A 113 -3.02 -0.52 18.22
N ASP A 114 -3.28 -1.16 19.35
CA ASP A 114 -4.37 -0.76 20.23
C ASP A 114 -4.24 0.72 20.64
N ASP A 115 -5.34 1.44 20.65
CA ASP A 115 -5.44 2.87 20.98
C ASP A 115 -4.65 3.78 20.01
N ALA A 116 -4.27 3.28 18.83
CA ALA A 116 -3.59 4.07 17.81
C ALA A 116 -4.61 4.80 16.90
N VAL A 117 -5.06 4.16 15.85
CA VAL A 117 -5.93 4.77 14.84
C VAL A 117 -7.28 4.07 14.85
N ASP A 118 -8.38 4.83 15.00
CA ASP A 118 -9.72 4.30 14.76
C ASP A 118 -9.90 4.03 13.26
N PRO A 119 -10.10 2.77 12.83
CA PRO A 119 -10.16 2.41 11.43
C PRO A 119 -11.39 2.97 10.73
N ASP A 120 -12.53 3.07 11.39
CA ASP A 120 -13.78 3.54 10.78
C ASP A 120 -13.69 5.05 10.53
N GLU A 121 -13.15 5.79 11.48
CA GLU A 121 -12.91 7.22 11.30
C GLU A 121 -11.85 7.47 10.22
N PHE A 122 -10.78 6.69 10.20
CA PHE A 122 -9.74 6.82 9.19
C PHE A 122 -10.28 6.56 7.77
N LEU A 123 -11.09 5.53 7.59
CA LEU A 123 -11.73 5.22 6.31
C LEU A 123 -12.72 6.31 5.89
N ALA A 124 -13.48 6.88 6.84
CA ALA A 124 -14.36 8.00 6.57
C ALA A 124 -13.58 9.25 6.11
N GLU A 125 -12.42 9.52 6.72
CA GLU A 125 -11.55 10.63 6.31
C GLU A 125 -10.91 10.42 4.93
N LEU A 126 -10.58 9.17 4.57
CA LEU A 126 -10.14 8.83 3.21
C LEU A 126 -11.26 9.13 2.20
N ALA A 127 -12.47 8.68 2.48
CA ALA A 127 -13.63 8.90 1.62
C ALA A 127 -13.94 10.40 1.43
N ARG A 128 -13.84 11.22 2.48
CA ARG A 128 -14.00 12.69 2.40
C ARG A 128 -12.97 13.36 1.47
N ARG A 129 -11.80 12.73 1.29
CA ARG A 129 -10.73 13.20 0.40
C ARG A 129 -10.73 12.48 -0.94
N GLU A 130 -11.85 11.85 -1.29
CA GLU A 130 -12.07 11.17 -2.56
C GLU A 130 -11.11 9.99 -2.81
N VAL A 131 -10.53 9.41 -1.76
CA VAL A 131 -9.83 8.13 -1.84
C VAL A 131 -10.84 7.02 -1.61
N LYS A 132 -11.24 6.37 -2.70
CA LYS A 132 -12.24 5.30 -2.66
C LYS A 132 -11.58 4.00 -2.23
N VAL A 133 -12.07 3.42 -1.14
CA VAL A 133 -11.73 2.08 -0.69
C VAL A 133 -12.95 1.18 -0.88
N GLU A 134 -12.82 0.20 -1.76
CA GLU A 134 -13.87 -0.78 -2.03
C GLU A 134 -13.74 -1.95 -1.06
N ARG A 135 -14.85 -2.33 -0.41
CA ARG A 135 -14.95 -3.51 0.43
C ARG A 135 -15.83 -4.55 -0.26
N THR A 136 -15.29 -5.75 -0.44
CA THR A 136 -16.02 -6.90 -0.95
C THR A 136 -15.95 -8.05 0.05
N GLU A 137 -17.03 -8.82 0.16
CA GLU A 137 -17.10 -10.00 1.01
C GLU A 137 -17.51 -11.21 0.18
N SER A 138 -16.84 -12.34 0.36
CA SER A 138 -17.15 -13.60 -0.30
C SER A 138 -17.05 -14.75 0.70
N VAL A 139 -18.01 -15.67 0.64
CA VAL A 139 -17.96 -16.96 1.35
C VAL A 139 -17.03 -17.89 0.58
N LEU A 140 -16.16 -18.63 1.32
CA LEU A 140 -15.16 -19.55 0.79
C LEU A 140 -15.62 -21.00 0.88
#